data_9f74e358a8d1c107c13d4e95a5dca8aa
#
_entry.id   9f74e358a8d1c107c13d4e95a5dca8aa
#
_cell.length_a   1.000
_cell.length_b   1.000
_cell.length_c   1.000
_cell.angle_alpha   90.00
_cell.angle_beta   90.00
_cell.angle_gamma   90.00
#
_symmetry.space_group_name_H-M   'P 1'
#
loop_
_entity.id
_entity.type
_entity.pdbx_description
1 polymer ?
#
loop_
_entity_poly.entity_id
_entity_poly.type
_entity_poly.pdbx_seq_one_letter_code
_entity_poly.pdbx_strand_id
1 'polypeptide(L)'
;MKKTNKIISALLSIVFIAAFSITSNDSIPVFRNISMSVSAETTSYGLEYSFNYNHTSISVAGYTGTSQTLTIPSTITENGVAYPVTYIQHYAFQNNTTLKRVYISENMESIGYCAFRGCSNLTYVSIPSSVTYIDSYVFGNCSKLTEVSFASNSKLRSIHVGAFEYCSSLVSIAIPDSVVYFYGNAFNGCTNLKTVSFNYLSSQLTDISDSCFKNCYNLTNITLPKNISSISGSAFQNCASLKSIIIPENVKYIYNNAFNGCTSLENVTFAGSASNDLTVCKTALQDLPALKSVTINKYKNINFQENTFANCPNLTTVNYPKATYNGKVINVLDGIALGNNCFLNTPYYTNNCTSGVYPSLVNRGSAKNCTGKQLVVSVFLNATINGTNQTWSDSEMTDKNQQVKTATDYIRTQGIRYGNYVNFENANTNSNLSLLIPNNNISITVPSSNTIWNITVNGTSKSLQTMLREQLQTYNMMPDTLKSQYSADGVSYVVFIEYNGRSSMMCLSDIDIVSLVRPGNSAADDTARSITHELMHCYGAPDIYGDSVAAYSQVKYYYDIMRVAGISLNSLNVNTYAAYCVGWTNTLLTEDAVAYDFS
;
A
#
# COMPACT_ATOMS: atom_id res chain seq x y z
N MET A 1 17.48 52.58 -39.15
CA MET A 1 16.81 52.11 -37.92
C MET A 1 16.15 50.74 -38.03
N LYS A 2 15.51 50.32 -39.13
CA LYS A 2 14.91 48.97 -39.25
C LYS A 2 15.91 47.76 -39.29
N LYS A 3 17.16 47.94 -39.66
CA LYS A 3 18.17 46.86 -39.72
C LYS A 3 18.88 46.62 -38.39
N THR A 4 18.94 47.62 -37.51
CA THR A 4 19.65 47.52 -36.22
C THR A 4 18.84 46.72 -35.19
N ASN A 5 17.50 46.80 -35.23
CA ASN A 5 16.61 46.05 -34.32
C ASN A 5 16.57 44.54 -34.62
N LYS A 6 16.83 44.13 -35.88
CA LYS A 6 16.94 42.69 -36.23
C LYS A 6 18.18 42.01 -35.67
N ILE A 7 19.28 42.73 -35.54
CA ILE A 7 20.56 42.20 -35.03
C ILE A 7 20.50 42.05 -33.48
N ILE A 8 19.81 42.96 -32.81
CA ILE A 8 19.64 42.91 -31.33
C ILE A 8 18.74 41.74 -30.94
N SER A 9 17.67 41.49 -31.72
CA SER A 9 16.78 40.35 -31.51
C SER A 9 17.50 39.00 -31.69
N ALA A 10 18.41 38.87 -32.68
CA ALA A 10 19.15 37.67 -32.94
C ALA A 10 20.25 37.37 -31.85
N LEU A 11 20.88 38.41 -31.31
CA LEU A 11 21.86 38.27 -30.23
C LEU A 11 21.21 37.89 -28.88
N LEU A 12 20.01 38.34 -28.58
CA LEU A 12 19.29 37.99 -27.37
C LEU A 12 18.78 36.55 -27.39
N SER A 13 18.43 36.02 -28.57
CA SER A 13 18.00 34.59 -28.68
C SER A 13 19.17 33.62 -28.47
N ILE A 14 20.42 34.01 -28.83
CA ILE A 14 21.61 33.17 -28.62
C ILE A 14 22.00 33.11 -27.13
N VAL A 15 21.80 34.17 -26.38
CA VAL A 15 22.06 34.20 -24.94
C VAL A 15 21.04 33.32 -24.16
N PHE A 16 19.81 33.19 -24.64
CA PHE A 16 18.79 32.37 -23.99
C PHE A 16 19.02 30.85 -24.18
N ILE A 17 19.61 30.42 -25.30
CA ILE A 17 19.93 29.01 -25.56
C ILE A 17 21.17 28.54 -24.76
N ALA A 18 22.10 29.45 -24.44
CA ALA A 18 23.29 29.11 -23.66
C ALA A 18 23.05 28.99 -22.16
N ALA A 19 21.92 29.54 -21.64
CA ALA A 19 21.62 29.49 -20.21
C ALA A 19 20.85 28.22 -19.78
N PHE A 20 20.40 27.35 -20.72
CA PHE A 20 19.62 26.16 -20.41
C PHE A 20 20.42 24.84 -20.35
N SER A 21 21.72 24.88 -20.47
CA SER A 21 22.59 23.69 -20.53
C SER A 21 23.52 23.49 -19.32
N ILE A 22 23.26 24.09 -18.16
CA ILE A 22 24.04 23.85 -16.96
C ILE A 22 23.19 23.46 -15.76
N THR A 23 23.33 22.18 -15.41
CA THR A 23 23.26 21.48 -14.11
C THR A 23 21.96 21.42 -13.33
N SER A 24 21.58 20.19 -13.12
CA SER A 24 20.81 19.71 -11.98
C SER A 24 21.56 20.00 -10.67
N ASN A 25 21.09 20.91 -9.88
CA ASN A 25 20.98 20.93 -8.41
C ASN A 25 20.85 22.37 -7.89
N ASP A 26 19.93 22.53 -6.97
CA ASP A 26 19.80 23.64 -6.03
C ASP A 26 19.26 24.98 -6.51
N SER A 27 18.17 25.38 -5.82
CA SER A 27 17.63 26.72 -5.65
C SER A 27 17.20 27.45 -6.94
N ILE A 28 15.89 27.55 -7.10
CA ILE A 28 15.25 28.44 -8.08
C ILE A 28 15.78 29.86 -7.89
N PRO A 29 16.52 30.42 -8.85
CA PRO A 29 16.88 31.84 -8.77
C PRO A 29 15.59 32.66 -8.89
N VAL A 30 15.36 33.50 -7.89
CA VAL A 30 14.33 34.54 -7.97
C VAL A 30 14.75 35.51 -9.06
N PHE A 31 14.27 35.27 -10.29
CA PHE A 31 14.39 36.27 -11.36
C PHE A 31 13.48 37.44 -11.05
N ARG A 32 13.99 38.41 -10.29
CA ARG A 32 13.41 39.74 -10.21
C ARG A 32 13.77 40.49 -11.48
N ASN A 33 12.72 40.81 -12.26
CA ASN A 33 12.68 41.89 -13.23
C ASN A 33 13.81 42.02 -14.23
N ILE A 34 13.88 41.15 -15.22
CA ILE A 34 14.42 41.55 -16.51
C ILE A 34 13.17 41.88 -17.37
N SER A 35 12.76 43.13 -17.36
CA SER A 35 11.80 43.67 -18.34
C SER A 35 12.56 43.77 -19.69
N MET A 36 12.57 42.68 -20.46
CA MET A 36 12.85 42.83 -21.87
C MET A 36 11.56 43.38 -22.52
N SER A 37 11.53 44.69 -22.77
CA SER A 37 10.56 45.32 -23.64
C SER A 37 10.84 44.93 -25.08
N VAL A 38 10.42 43.71 -25.47
CA VAL A 38 10.04 43.49 -26.87
C VAL A 38 8.80 44.34 -27.03
N SER A 39 8.80 45.33 -27.88
CA SER A 39 7.57 46.12 -28.13
C SER A 39 6.51 45.15 -28.64
N ALA A 40 5.59 44.78 -27.77
CA ALA A 40 4.43 44.01 -28.18
C ALA A 40 3.58 44.88 -29.09
N GLU A 41 3.24 44.37 -30.25
CA GLU A 41 2.25 45.03 -31.13
C GLU A 41 0.88 44.83 -30.52
N THR A 42 -0.03 45.80 -30.69
CA THR A 42 -1.34 45.78 -30.04
C THR A 42 -2.43 45.86 -31.09
N THR A 43 -3.40 44.92 -31.01
CA THR A 43 -4.61 45.00 -31.85
C THR A 43 -5.49 46.17 -31.45
N SER A 44 -6.40 46.59 -32.32
CA SER A 44 -7.36 47.66 -32.04
C SER A 44 -8.27 47.40 -30.85
N TYR A 45 -8.41 46.16 -30.39
CA TYR A 45 -9.17 45.73 -29.22
C TYR A 45 -8.31 45.41 -27.98
N GLY A 46 -7.03 45.73 -28.05
CA GLY A 46 -6.12 45.67 -26.91
C GLY A 46 -5.44 44.31 -26.64
N LEU A 47 -5.43 43.37 -27.59
CA LEU A 47 -4.63 42.14 -27.50
C LEU A 47 -3.21 42.47 -27.89
N GLU A 48 -2.27 42.20 -27.01
CA GLU A 48 -0.82 42.36 -27.23
C GLU A 48 -0.24 41.08 -27.78
N TYR A 49 0.64 41.18 -28.78
CA TYR A 49 1.25 40.03 -29.43
C TYR A 49 2.66 40.32 -29.93
N SER A 50 3.41 39.24 -30.18
CA SER A 50 4.71 39.29 -30.83
C SER A 50 4.84 38.15 -31.84
N PHE A 51 5.70 38.33 -32.83
CA PHE A 51 6.03 37.27 -33.77
C PHE A 51 6.95 36.25 -33.13
N ASN A 52 6.85 34.99 -33.58
CA ASN A 52 7.87 33.99 -33.30
C ASN A 52 9.18 34.36 -34.01
N TYR A 53 10.28 33.65 -33.66
CA TYR A 53 11.64 33.93 -34.21
C TYR A 53 11.66 33.98 -35.75
N ASN A 54 10.93 33.11 -36.40
CA ASN A 54 10.94 32.98 -37.88
C ASN A 54 9.88 33.88 -38.56
N HIS A 55 9.15 34.68 -37.82
CA HIS A 55 8.00 35.47 -38.32
C HIS A 55 6.96 34.64 -39.10
N THR A 56 6.72 33.39 -38.68
CA THR A 56 5.76 32.49 -39.32
C THR A 56 4.46 32.37 -38.51
N SER A 57 4.47 32.73 -37.23
CA SER A 57 3.33 32.68 -36.32
C SER A 57 3.40 33.79 -35.27
N ILE A 58 2.31 33.99 -34.57
CA ILE A 58 2.13 34.99 -33.52
C ILE A 58 1.95 34.30 -32.17
N SER A 59 2.57 34.92 -31.14
CA SER A 59 2.39 34.60 -29.73
C SER A 59 1.67 35.75 -29.04
N VAL A 60 0.59 35.46 -28.29
CA VAL A 60 -0.10 36.41 -27.45
C VAL A 60 0.72 36.78 -26.23
N ALA A 61 0.98 38.06 -26.03
CA ALA A 61 1.84 38.60 -24.98
C ALA A 61 1.07 39.22 -23.80
N GLY A 62 -0.16 39.69 -24.03
CA GLY A 62 -0.97 40.35 -23.01
C GLY A 62 -2.31 40.90 -23.49
N TYR A 63 -2.96 41.64 -22.59
CA TYR A 63 -4.24 42.30 -22.87
C TYR A 63 -4.38 43.59 -22.08
N THR A 64 -4.48 44.70 -22.79
CA THR A 64 -4.70 46.05 -22.26
C THR A 64 -6.11 46.57 -22.51
N GLY A 65 -6.95 45.76 -23.19
CA GLY A 65 -8.34 46.10 -23.45
C GLY A 65 -9.23 46.14 -22.21
N THR A 66 -10.38 46.77 -22.32
CA THR A 66 -11.36 46.91 -21.22
C THR A 66 -12.54 45.94 -21.32
N SER A 67 -12.63 45.16 -22.38
CA SER A 67 -13.71 44.18 -22.55
C SER A 67 -13.53 43.02 -21.53
N GLN A 68 -14.63 42.62 -20.92
CA GLN A 68 -14.68 41.48 -20.04
C GLN A 68 -14.71 40.12 -20.78
N THR A 69 -14.95 40.18 -22.10
CA THR A 69 -14.93 39.00 -22.97
C THR A 69 -13.87 39.20 -24.03
N LEU A 70 -12.97 38.22 -24.12
CA LEU A 70 -11.89 38.19 -25.09
C LEU A 70 -12.00 36.94 -25.94
N THR A 71 -11.97 37.13 -27.27
CA THR A 71 -11.71 36.06 -28.22
C THR A 71 -10.28 36.20 -28.72
N ILE A 72 -9.44 35.21 -28.43
CA ILE A 72 -8.09 35.09 -29.00
C ILE A 72 -8.27 34.48 -30.38
N PRO A 73 -8.02 35.24 -31.48
CA PRO A 73 -8.31 34.78 -32.83
C PRO A 73 -7.34 33.65 -33.27
N SER A 74 -7.75 32.89 -34.28
CA SER A 74 -6.86 31.86 -34.88
C SER A 74 -5.76 32.45 -35.74
N THR A 75 -5.96 33.71 -36.24
CA THR A 75 -4.98 34.45 -37.04
C THR A 75 -5.04 35.93 -36.69
N ILE A 76 -3.91 36.62 -36.85
CA ILE A 76 -3.81 38.08 -36.83
C ILE A 76 -3.22 38.51 -38.17
N THR A 77 -3.85 39.51 -38.80
CA THR A 77 -3.38 40.07 -40.07
C THR A 77 -2.48 41.28 -39.82
N GLU A 78 -1.24 41.20 -40.28
CA GLU A 78 -0.25 42.25 -40.18
C GLU A 78 0.30 42.58 -41.57
N ASN A 79 0.23 43.84 -41.98
CA ASN A 79 0.65 44.31 -43.33
C ASN A 79 0.03 43.50 -44.50
N GLY A 80 -1.23 43.08 -44.36
CA GLY A 80 -1.95 42.29 -45.36
C GLY A 80 -1.65 40.76 -45.36
N VAL A 81 -0.80 40.28 -44.46
CA VAL A 81 -0.47 38.86 -44.30
C VAL A 81 -1.13 38.31 -43.05
N ALA A 82 -1.86 37.20 -43.16
CA ALA A 82 -2.47 36.51 -42.03
C ALA A 82 -1.48 35.54 -41.40
N TYR A 83 -1.23 35.72 -40.12
CA TYR A 83 -0.33 34.85 -39.35
C TYR A 83 -1.12 34.02 -38.33
N PRO A 84 -0.89 32.72 -38.22
CA PRO A 84 -1.56 31.89 -37.20
C PRO A 84 -1.13 32.30 -35.80
N VAL A 85 -2.07 32.28 -34.86
CA VAL A 85 -1.84 32.51 -33.43
C VAL A 85 -1.69 31.15 -32.78
N THR A 86 -0.44 30.78 -32.39
CA THR A 86 -0.12 29.44 -31.98
C THR A 86 0.26 29.28 -30.50
N TYR A 87 0.53 30.38 -29.81
CA TYR A 87 1.01 30.34 -28.45
C TYR A 87 0.49 31.51 -27.61
N ILE A 88 0.17 31.22 -26.34
CA ILE A 88 -0.02 32.25 -25.32
C ILE A 88 1.22 32.26 -24.46
N GLN A 89 1.90 33.40 -24.36
CA GLN A 89 3.17 33.52 -23.65
C GLN A 89 3.02 33.28 -22.15
N HIS A 90 4.12 32.97 -21.51
CA HIS A 90 4.20 32.90 -20.05
C HIS A 90 3.73 34.22 -19.44
N TYR A 91 2.90 34.15 -18.41
CA TYR A 91 2.37 35.29 -17.66
C TYR A 91 1.50 36.29 -18.48
N ALA A 92 1.12 35.99 -19.74
CA ALA A 92 0.47 36.93 -20.66
C ALA A 92 -0.76 37.66 -20.06
N PHE A 93 -1.58 36.99 -19.29
CA PHE A 93 -2.75 37.54 -18.62
C PHE A 93 -2.67 37.43 -17.08
N GLN A 94 -1.47 37.21 -16.52
CA GLN A 94 -1.32 37.00 -15.09
C GLN A 94 -1.93 38.17 -14.29
N ASN A 95 -2.75 37.84 -13.29
CA ASN A 95 -3.45 38.79 -12.42
C ASN A 95 -4.39 39.76 -13.17
N ASN A 96 -4.82 39.43 -14.37
CA ASN A 96 -5.82 40.23 -15.08
C ASN A 96 -7.18 40.13 -14.38
N THR A 97 -7.70 41.24 -13.89
CA THR A 97 -8.99 41.35 -13.20
C THR A 97 -10.13 41.82 -14.09
N THR A 98 -9.84 42.14 -15.35
CA THR A 98 -10.85 42.61 -16.32
C THR A 98 -11.62 41.46 -16.94
N LEU A 99 -10.90 40.40 -17.34
CA LEU A 99 -11.46 39.28 -18.11
C LEU A 99 -12.39 38.42 -17.26
N LYS A 100 -13.58 38.15 -17.80
CA LYS A 100 -14.56 37.18 -17.27
C LYS A 100 -14.71 35.96 -18.16
N ARG A 101 -14.59 36.13 -19.47
CA ARG A 101 -14.76 35.05 -20.46
C ARG A 101 -13.62 35.10 -21.48
N VAL A 102 -12.99 33.98 -21.73
CA VAL A 102 -11.95 33.86 -22.75
C VAL A 102 -12.30 32.72 -23.70
N TYR A 103 -12.33 33.02 -24.98
CA TYR A 103 -12.49 32.05 -26.06
C TYR A 103 -11.18 31.96 -26.82
N ILE A 104 -10.57 30.78 -26.80
CA ILE A 104 -9.32 30.50 -27.53
C ILE A 104 -9.72 29.79 -28.82
N SER A 105 -9.32 30.37 -29.98
CA SER A 105 -9.64 29.79 -31.29
C SER A 105 -8.61 28.72 -31.69
N GLU A 106 -8.93 27.99 -32.76
CA GLU A 106 -8.05 26.96 -33.34
C GLU A 106 -6.72 27.56 -33.82
N ASN A 107 -5.73 26.74 -34.10
CA ASN A 107 -4.31 26.99 -34.30
C ASN A 107 -3.50 27.20 -33.02
N MET A 108 -4.13 27.40 -31.86
CA MET A 108 -3.43 27.46 -30.58
C MET A 108 -2.83 26.08 -30.26
N GLU A 109 -1.51 26.00 -30.16
CA GLU A 109 -0.80 24.76 -29.87
C GLU A 109 -0.59 24.55 -28.37
N SER A 110 -0.33 25.66 -27.65
CA SER A 110 -0.08 25.60 -26.20
C SER A 110 -0.35 26.91 -25.48
N ILE A 111 -0.59 26.79 -24.16
CA ILE A 111 -0.83 27.90 -23.23
C ILE A 111 0.29 27.88 -22.20
N GLY A 112 1.10 28.94 -22.16
CA GLY A 112 2.34 29.01 -21.42
C GLY A 112 2.17 29.14 -19.91
N TYR A 113 3.25 28.95 -19.18
CA TYR A 113 3.36 28.96 -17.72
C TYR A 113 2.69 30.19 -17.10
N CYS A 114 1.80 29.98 -16.11
CA CYS A 114 1.10 31.06 -15.41
C CYS A 114 0.31 32.02 -16.31
N ALA A 115 -0.03 31.66 -17.56
CA ALA A 115 -0.61 32.59 -18.53
C ALA A 115 -1.85 33.33 -18.02
N PHE A 116 -2.75 32.66 -17.30
CA PHE A 116 -3.95 33.24 -16.69
C PHE A 116 -3.93 33.18 -15.14
N ARG A 117 -2.78 32.92 -14.54
CA ARG A 117 -2.69 32.77 -13.09
C ARG A 117 -3.20 34.02 -12.38
N GLY A 118 -4.10 33.85 -11.40
CA GLY A 118 -4.66 34.96 -10.62
C GLY A 118 -5.68 35.82 -11.35
N CYS A 119 -6.21 35.36 -12.49
CA CYS A 119 -7.34 36.01 -13.16
C CYS A 119 -8.62 35.84 -12.31
N SER A 120 -8.72 36.61 -11.21
CA SER A 120 -9.70 36.39 -10.14
C SER A 120 -11.15 36.63 -10.56
N ASN A 121 -11.40 37.30 -11.69
CA ASN A 121 -12.72 37.51 -12.26
C ASN A 121 -13.07 36.58 -13.43
N LEU A 122 -12.12 35.73 -13.87
CA LEU A 122 -12.34 34.76 -14.95
C LEU A 122 -13.35 33.69 -14.50
N THR A 123 -14.46 33.56 -15.24
CA THR A 123 -15.54 32.60 -14.95
C THR A 123 -15.62 31.48 -15.97
N TYR A 124 -15.13 31.70 -17.18
CA TYR A 124 -15.24 30.77 -18.31
C TYR A 124 -14.01 30.80 -19.20
N VAL A 125 -13.56 29.64 -19.62
CA VAL A 125 -12.57 29.51 -20.70
C VAL A 125 -12.96 28.39 -21.65
N SER A 126 -12.80 28.63 -22.97
CA SER A 126 -12.96 27.63 -24.03
C SER A 126 -11.59 27.31 -24.62
N ILE A 127 -11.24 26.02 -24.62
CA ILE A 127 -9.96 25.50 -25.10
C ILE A 127 -10.20 24.69 -26.37
N PRO A 128 -9.58 25.09 -27.51
CA PRO A 128 -9.80 24.46 -28.81
C PRO A 128 -9.16 23.09 -28.93
N SER A 129 -9.48 22.40 -30.02
CA SER A 129 -8.98 21.04 -30.25
C SER A 129 -7.48 20.98 -30.53
N SER A 130 -6.89 22.05 -31.00
CA SER A 130 -5.48 22.17 -31.39
C SER A 130 -4.50 22.20 -30.19
N VAL A 131 -4.99 22.60 -29.00
CA VAL A 131 -4.13 22.67 -27.79
C VAL A 131 -3.72 21.27 -27.36
N THR A 132 -2.40 21.06 -27.24
CA THR A 132 -1.81 19.76 -26.89
C THR A 132 -1.37 19.67 -25.43
N TYR A 133 -1.07 20.79 -24.77
CA TYR A 133 -0.79 20.83 -23.33
C TYR A 133 -1.20 22.18 -22.71
N ILE A 134 -1.56 22.12 -21.45
CA ILE A 134 -1.79 23.27 -20.56
C ILE A 134 -0.63 23.29 -19.58
N ASP A 135 0.21 24.32 -19.62
CA ASP A 135 1.42 24.41 -18.81
C ASP A 135 1.10 24.62 -17.31
N SER A 136 2.12 24.66 -16.50
CA SER A 136 1.98 24.74 -15.04
C SER A 136 1.34 26.06 -14.62
N TYR A 137 0.41 25.96 -13.66
CA TYR A 137 -0.31 27.10 -13.04
C TYR A 137 -1.07 27.99 -14.02
N VAL A 138 -1.38 27.54 -15.24
CA VAL A 138 -2.04 28.38 -16.26
C VAL A 138 -3.28 29.08 -15.71
N PHE A 139 -4.18 28.36 -15.05
CA PHE A 139 -5.37 28.89 -14.41
C PHE A 139 -5.27 28.89 -12.87
N GLY A 140 -4.07 28.74 -12.33
CA GLY A 140 -3.86 28.74 -10.88
C GLY A 140 -4.43 30.02 -10.25
N ASN A 141 -5.15 29.88 -9.12
CA ASN A 141 -5.82 31.00 -8.43
C ASN A 141 -6.89 31.78 -9.25
N CYS A 142 -7.46 31.18 -10.30
CA CYS A 142 -8.66 31.73 -10.96
C CYS A 142 -9.89 31.43 -10.10
N SER A 143 -10.01 32.12 -8.95
CA SER A 143 -10.95 31.76 -7.88
C SER A 143 -12.44 31.83 -8.30
N LYS A 144 -12.80 32.54 -9.34
CA LYS A 144 -14.19 32.60 -9.88
C LYS A 144 -14.40 31.72 -11.11
N LEU A 145 -13.41 30.94 -11.55
CA LEU A 145 -13.55 30.04 -12.68
C LEU A 145 -14.57 28.94 -12.35
N THR A 146 -15.69 28.94 -13.05
CA THR A 146 -16.78 27.97 -12.84
C THR A 146 -16.83 26.91 -13.92
N GLU A 147 -16.32 27.20 -15.11
CA GLU A 147 -16.44 26.33 -16.28
C GLU A 147 -15.21 26.41 -17.18
N VAL A 148 -14.72 25.23 -17.56
CA VAL A 148 -13.69 25.01 -18.58
C VAL A 148 -14.28 24.11 -19.65
N SER A 149 -14.37 24.61 -20.88
CA SER A 149 -14.91 23.86 -22.01
C SER A 149 -13.77 23.39 -22.92
N PHE A 150 -13.68 22.12 -23.14
CA PHE A 150 -12.76 21.51 -24.11
C PHE A 150 -13.53 21.13 -25.37
N ALA A 151 -12.92 21.32 -26.54
CA ALA A 151 -13.49 20.86 -27.80
C ALA A 151 -13.66 19.32 -27.80
N SER A 152 -14.71 18.81 -28.45
CA SER A 152 -15.07 17.39 -28.47
C SER A 152 -13.98 16.49 -29.08
N ASN A 153 -13.18 17.02 -30.00
CA ASN A 153 -12.05 16.35 -30.67
C ASN A 153 -10.70 16.82 -30.13
N SER A 154 -10.63 17.17 -28.85
CA SER A 154 -9.44 17.69 -28.18
C SER A 154 -8.23 16.79 -28.39
N LYS A 155 -7.07 17.40 -28.67
CA LYS A 155 -5.76 16.75 -28.76
C LYS A 155 -4.92 16.94 -27.49
N LEU A 156 -5.52 17.44 -26.41
CA LEU A 156 -4.84 17.71 -25.15
C LEU A 156 -4.26 16.43 -24.57
N ARG A 157 -2.95 16.38 -24.38
CA ARG A 157 -2.23 15.22 -23.86
C ARG A 157 -1.83 15.36 -22.40
N SER A 158 -1.60 16.59 -21.92
CA SER A 158 -1.16 16.81 -20.55
C SER A 158 -1.73 18.07 -19.92
N ILE A 159 -2.01 17.95 -18.63
CA ILE A 159 -2.38 19.04 -17.73
C ILE A 159 -1.28 19.09 -16.66
N HIS A 160 -0.48 20.17 -16.69
CA HIS A 160 0.74 20.28 -15.89
C HIS A 160 0.48 20.71 -14.44
N VAL A 161 1.59 20.88 -13.67
CA VAL A 161 1.57 21.13 -12.22
C VAL A 161 0.67 22.33 -11.89
N GLY A 162 -0.31 22.13 -11.01
CA GLY A 162 -1.15 23.20 -10.50
C GLY A 162 -1.96 23.95 -11.57
N ALA A 163 -2.19 23.37 -12.76
CA ALA A 163 -2.83 24.05 -13.88
C ALA A 163 -4.18 24.70 -13.52
N PHE A 164 -4.95 24.09 -12.60
CA PHE A 164 -6.21 24.60 -12.05
C PHE A 164 -6.16 24.74 -10.51
N GLU A 165 -4.95 24.83 -9.93
CA GLU A 165 -4.79 24.94 -8.50
C GLU A 165 -5.54 26.15 -7.93
N TYR A 166 -6.31 25.97 -6.86
CA TYR A 166 -7.16 26.99 -6.22
C TYR A 166 -8.22 27.64 -7.14
N CYS A 167 -8.69 26.94 -8.16
CA CYS A 167 -9.92 27.32 -8.86
C CYS A 167 -11.13 27.00 -7.99
N SER A 168 -11.30 27.75 -6.90
CA SER A 168 -12.22 27.42 -5.81
C SER A 168 -13.71 27.44 -6.21
N SER A 169 -14.08 28.10 -7.30
CA SER A 169 -15.46 28.10 -7.81
C SER A 169 -15.73 27.02 -8.88
N LEU A 170 -14.72 26.25 -9.31
CA LEU A 170 -14.92 25.23 -10.32
C LEU A 170 -15.80 24.10 -9.75
N VAL A 171 -16.95 23.84 -10.41
CA VAL A 171 -17.96 22.88 -9.92
C VAL A 171 -17.81 21.52 -10.58
N SER A 172 -17.49 21.50 -11.85
CA SER A 172 -17.31 20.28 -12.63
C SER A 172 -16.31 20.47 -13.75
N ILE A 173 -15.68 19.38 -14.14
CA ILE A 173 -14.80 19.36 -15.31
C ILE A 173 -14.90 18.02 -16.02
N ALA A 174 -14.99 18.05 -17.36
CA ALA A 174 -14.90 16.86 -18.20
C ALA A 174 -13.50 16.79 -18.82
N ILE A 175 -12.78 15.75 -18.52
CA ILE A 175 -11.41 15.56 -19.00
C ILE A 175 -11.45 14.87 -20.37
N PRO A 176 -10.82 15.44 -21.41
CA PRO A 176 -10.75 14.82 -22.73
C PRO A 176 -10.08 13.44 -22.70
N ASP A 177 -10.56 12.51 -23.53
CA ASP A 177 -10.02 11.14 -23.62
C ASP A 177 -8.55 11.09 -24.03
N SER A 178 -8.09 12.11 -24.75
CA SER A 178 -6.72 12.26 -25.22
C SER A 178 -5.69 12.56 -24.11
N VAL A 179 -6.14 12.97 -22.91
CA VAL A 179 -5.25 13.28 -21.79
C VAL A 179 -4.62 12.00 -21.27
N VAL A 180 -3.28 11.98 -21.26
CA VAL A 180 -2.46 10.85 -20.78
C VAL A 180 -1.88 11.15 -19.41
N TYR A 181 -1.54 12.43 -19.15
CA TYR A 181 -0.82 12.82 -17.94
C TYR A 181 -1.51 13.95 -17.18
N PHE A 182 -1.75 13.72 -15.91
CA PHE A 182 -1.86 14.78 -14.92
C PHE A 182 -0.52 14.93 -14.22
N TYR A 183 -0.13 16.19 -13.97
CA TYR A 183 1.00 16.44 -13.08
C TYR A 183 0.48 16.89 -11.69
N GLY A 184 1.38 16.90 -10.72
CA GLY A 184 1.00 17.13 -9.32
C GLY A 184 0.20 18.41 -9.09
N ASN A 185 -0.70 18.39 -8.11
CA ASN A 185 -1.55 19.53 -7.72
C ASN A 185 -2.49 20.06 -8.83
N ALA A 186 -2.72 19.35 -9.93
CA ALA A 186 -3.46 19.89 -11.08
C ALA A 186 -4.80 20.55 -10.69
N PHE A 187 -5.54 20.00 -9.72
CA PHE A 187 -6.81 20.52 -9.19
C PHE A 187 -6.78 20.75 -7.67
N ASN A 188 -5.57 20.84 -7.06
CA ASN A 188 -5.48 21.09 -5.62
C ASN A 188 -6.21 22.35 -5.20
N GLY A 189 -7.03 22.28 -4.18
CA GLY A 189 -7.79 23.43 -3.66
C GLY A 189 -8.97 23.87 -4.52
N CYS A 190 -9.44 23.06 -5.47
CA CYS A 190 -10.73 23.26 -6.14
C CYS A 190 -11.86 22.90 -5.18
N THR A 191 -12.09 23.74 -4.16
CA THR A 191 -12.94 23.42 -3.01
C THR A 191 -14.39 23.14 -3.35
N ASN A 192 -14.94 23.72 -4.42
CA ASN A 192 -16.31 23.49 -4.87
C ASN A 192 -16.44 22.41 -5.97
N LEU A 193 -15.33 21.76 -6.37
CA LEU A 193 -15.36 20.71 -7.38
C LEU A 193 -16.15 19.50 -6.86
N LYS A 194 -17.29 19.22 -7.50
CA LYS A 194 -18.22 18.13 -7.14
C LYS A 194 -18.00 16.88 -7.98
N THR A 195 -17.72 17.09 -9.28
CA THR A 195 -17.59 15.99 -10.24
C THR A 195 -16.44 16.21 -11.19
N VAL A 196 -15.70 15.12 -11.43
CA VAL A 196 -14.72 15.03 -12.51
C VAL A 196 -15.15 13.87 -13.40
N SER A 197 -15.36 14.15 -14.68
CA SER A 197 -15.84 13.16 -15.62
C SER A 197 -14.70 12.67 -16.51
N PHE A 198 -14.53 11.37 -16.56
CA PHE A 198 -13.67 10.65 -17.48
C PHE A 198 -14.52 9.67 -18.29
N ASN A 199 -14.12 9.37 -19.50
CA ASN A 199 -14.64 8.19 -20.18
C ASN A 199 -13.91 6.96 -19.65
N TYR A 200 -14.62 6.07 -18.98
CA TYR A 200 -14.06 4.90 -18.31
C TYR A 200 -13.22 4.01 -19.25
N LEU A 201 -13.66 3.82 -20.48
CA LEU A 201 -13.04 2.88 -21.43
C LEU A 201 -12.03 3.55 -22.36
N SER A 202 -12.30 4.77 -22.83
CA SER A 202 -11.49 5.45 -23.86
C SER A 202 -10.45 6.42 -23.31
N SER A 203 -10.55 6.84 -22.05
CA SER A 203 -9.56 7.71 -21.43
C SER A 203 -8.18 7.06 -21.45
N GLN A 204 -7.18 7.83 -21.90
CA GLN A 204 -5.78 7.42 -21.96
C GLN A 204 -5.00 7.71 -20.67
N LEU A 205 -5.64 8.31 -19.67
CA LEU A 205 -5.00 8.65 -18.40
C LEU A 205 -4.49 7.39 -17.68
N THR A 206 -3.21 7.43 -17.28
CA THR A 206 -2.53 6.28 -16.66
C THR A 206 -2.35 6.40 -15.16
N ASP A 207 -2.36 7.62 -14.61
CA ASP A 207 -2.07 7.85 -13.21
C ASP A 207 -2.86 9.04 -12.65
N ILE A 208 -3.26 8.95 -11.38
CA ILE A 208 -3.70 10.10 -10.60
C ILE A 208 -2.48 10.58 -9.80
N SER A 209 -1.90 11.69 -10.23
CA SER A 209 -0.64 12.20 -9.70
C SER A 209 -0.75 12.76 -8.28
N ASP A 210 0.41 13.05 -7.69
CA ASP A 210 0.51 13.55 -6.32
C ASP A 210 -0.35 14.79 -6.10
N SER A 211 -1.14 14.77 -5.01
CA SER A 211 -1.99 15.89 -4.59
C SER A 211 -2.96 16.40 -5.68
N CYS A 212 -3.27 15.60 -6.71
CA CYS A 212 -4.03 16.04 -7.89
C CYS A 212 -5.38 16.63 -7.50
N PHE A 213 -6.15 15.98 -6.62
CA PHE A 213 -7.44 16.42 -6.10
C PHE A 213 -7.40 16.77 -4.61
N LYS A 214 -6.22 17.07 -4.07
CA LYS A 214 -6.08 17.46 -2.67
C LYS A 214 -6.94 18.68 -2.37
N ASN A 215 -7.60 18.69 -1.20
CA ASN A 215 -8.50 19.78 -0.75
C ASN A 215 -9.70 20.04 -1.67
N CYS A 216 -10.12 19.06 -2.50
CA CYS A 216 -11.39 19.11 -3.21
C CYS A 216 -12.53 18.70 -2.26
N TYR A 217 -12.83 19.54 -1.26
CA TYR A 217 -13.71 19.20 -0.14
C TYR A 217 -15.11 18.75 -0.57
N ASN A 218 -15.63 19.29 -1.69
CA ASN A 218 -16.98 18.99 -2.20
C ASN A 218 -17.02 17.87 -3.25
N LEU A 219 -15.88 17.19 -3.53
CA LEU A 219 -15.86 16.08 -4.48
C LEU A 219 -16.67 14.91 -3.92
N THR A 220 -17.82 14.63 -4.54
CA THR A 220 -18.77 13.60 -4.05
C THR A 220 -18.60 12.28 -4.74
N ASN A 221 -18.30 12.28 -6.03
CA ASN A 221 -18.16 11.10 -6.87
C ASN A 221 -17.06 11.30 -7.89
N ILE A 222 -16.31 10.23 -8.14
CA ILE A 222 -15.35 10.16 -9.24
C ILE A 222 -15.27 8.71 -9.72
N THR A 223 -15.43 8.54 -11.04
CA THR A 223 -15.19 7.23 -11.68
C THR A 223 -13.83 7.28 -12.35
N LEU A 224 -12.88 6.54 -11.80
CA LEU A 224 -11.52 6.48 -12.34
C LEU A 224 -11.49 5.69 -13.65
N PRO A 225 -10.72 6.13 -14.66
CA PRO A 225 -10.53 5.37 -15.89
C PRO A 225 -9.96 3.98 -15.66
N LYS A 226 -10.33 3.03 -16.53
CA LYS A 226 -9.85 1.64 -16.45
C LYS A 226 -8.32 1.52 -16.51
N ASN A 227 -7.66 2.40 -17.26
CA ASN A 227 -6.23 2.35 -17.53
C ASN A 227 -5.33 2.90 -16.41
N ILE A 228 -5.92 3.42 -15.32
CA ILE A 228 -5.15 3.94 -14.19
C ILE A 228 -4.27 2.82 -13.62
N SER A 229 -2.97 3.08 -13.53
CA SER A 229 -1.96 2.17 -12.98
C SER A 229 -1.50 2.55 -11.57
N SER A 230 -1.66 3.83 -11.18
CA SER A 230 -1.35 4.28 -9.82
C SER A 230 -2.23 5.43 -9.33
N ILE A 231 -2.40 5.47 -8.01
CA ILE A 231 -2.97 6.60 -7.27
C ILE A 231 -1.87 7.10 -6.34
N SER A 232 -1.31 8.26 -6.67
CA SER A 232 -0.13 8.80 -6.00
C SER A 232 -0.44 9.38 -4.61
N GLY A 233 0.60 9.82 -3.92
CA GLY A 233 0.49 10.32 -2.56
C GLY A 233 -0.46 11.51 -2.44
N SER A 234 -1.27 11.55 -1.41
CA SER A 234 -2.22 12.64 -1.15
C SER A 234 -3.19 12.96 -2.31
N ALA A 235 -3.34 12.08 -3.32
CA ALA A 235 -4.10 12.35 -4.54
C ALA A 235 -5.54 12.82 -4.26
N PHE A 236 -6.21 12.26 -3.24
CA PHE A 236 -7.55 12.63 -2.79
C PHE A 236 -7.55 13.14 -1.33
N GLN A 237 -6.41 13.59 -0.82
CA GLN A 237 -6.32 14.07 0.55
C GLN A 237 -7.34 15.21 0.79
N ASN A 238 -8.12 15.10 1.87
CA ASN A 238 -9.18 16.03 2.24
C ASN A 238 -10.33 16.14 1.22
N CYS A 239 -10.63 15.11 0.43
CA CYS A 239 -11.88 15.01 -0.31
C CYS A 239 -13.02 14.65 0.65
N ALA A 240 -13.38 15.57 1.52
CA ALA A 240 -14.24 15.32 2.68
C ALA A 240 -15.66 14.83 2.33
N SER A 241 -16.17 15.14 1.15
CA SER A 241 -17.51 14.73 0.68
C SER A 241 -17.51 13.45 -0.15
N LEU A 242 -16.34 12.84 -0.43
CA LEU A 242 -16.25 11.62 -1.23
C LEU A 242 -16.86 10.45 -0.45
N LYS A 243 -17.93 9.84 -1.00
CA LYS A 243 -18.69 8.78 -0.31
C LYS A 243 -18.24 7.38 -0.63
N SER A 244 -17.79 7.17 -1.85
CA SER A 244 -17.33 5.85 -2.30
C SER A 244 -16.28 5.98 -3.38
N ILE A 245 -15.42 4.97 -3.48
CA ILE A 245 -14.43 4.87 -4.54
C ILE A 245 -14.32 3.43 -5.03
N ILE A 246 -14.25 3.27 -6.35
CA ILE A 246 -13.88 2.00 -6.99
C ILE A 246 -12.46 2.15 -7.52
N ILE A 247 -11.56 1.33 -7.02
CA ILE A 247 -10.18 1.23 -7.47
C ILE A 247 -10.15 0.31 -8.70
N PRO A 248 -9.80 0.80 -9.89
CA PRO A 248 -9.79 0.01 -11.11
C PRO A 248 -8.84 -1.18 -11.04
N GLU A 249 -9.13 -2.23 -11.80
CA GLU A 249 -8.39 -3.50 -11.80
C GLU A 249 -6.90 -3.37 -12.19
N ASN A 250 -6.53 -2.33 -12.95
CA ASN A 250 -5.16 -2.12 -13.42
C ASN A 250 -4.27 -1.33 -12.46
N VAL A 251 -4.83 -0.81 -11.36
CA VAL A 251 -4.06 -0.09 -10.34
C VAL A 251 -3.10 -1.06 -9.66
N LYS A 252 -1.80 -0.71 -9.69
CA LYS A 252 -0.72 -1.49 -9.07
C LYS A 252 -0.27 -0.90 -7.73
N TYR A 253 -0.42 0.41 -7.56
CA TYR A 253 0.01 1.12 -6.35
C TYR A 253 -1.01 2.17 -5.91
N ILE A 254 -1.31 2.19 -4.61
CA ILE A 254 -1.97 3.29 -3.92
C ILE A 254 -0.99 3.80 -2.87
N TYR A 255 -0.52 5.03 -3.04
CA TYR A 255 0.53 5.58 -2.19
C TYR A 255 0.00 6.19 -0.88
N ASN A 256 0.94 6.55 0.01
CA ASN A 256 0.65 7.07 1.33
C ASN A 256 -0.30 8.28 1.31
N ASN A 257 -1.21 8.37 2.27
CA ASN A 257 -2.16 9.46 2.47
C ASN A 257 -3.11 9.70 1.27
N ALA A 258 -3.20 8.79 0.30
CA ALA A 258 -4.01 8.99 -0.91
C ALA A 258 -5.44 9.42 -0.60
N PHE A 259 -6.05 8.87 0.46
CA PHE A 259 -7.43 9.18 0.90
C PHE A 259 -7.51 9.76 2.32
N ASN A 260 -6.38 10.20 2.88
CA ASN A 260 -6.38 10.82 4.21
C ASN A 260 -7.32 12.03 4.26
N GLY A 261 -8.16 12.13 5.28
CA GLY A 261 -9.14 13.21 5.41
C GLY A 261 -10.38 13.10 4.52
N CYS A 262 -10.61 11.95 3.86
CA CYS A 262 -11.87 11.64 3.18
C CYS A 262 -12.93 11.24 4.22
N THR A 263 -13.39 12.20 5.01
CA THR A 263 -14.19 11.96 6.23
C THR A 263 -15.59 11.38 5.97
N SER A 264 -16.11 11.47 4.74
CA SER A 264 -17.40 10.87 4.33
C SER A 264 -17.24 9.55 3.56
N LEU A 265 -16.02 9.02 3.41
CA LEU A 265 -15.79 7.80 2.62
C LEU A 265 -16.35 6.57 3.36
N GLU A 266 -17.48 6.05 2.86
CA GLU A 266 -18.20 4.93 3.46
C GLU A 266 -17.79 3.58 2.88
N ASN A 267 -17.45 3.55 1.58
CA ASN A 267 -17.22 2.30 0.86
C ASN A 267 -16.00 2.40 -0.06
N VAL A 268 -15.13 1.40 0.02
CA VAL A 268 -14.00 1.22 -0.89
C VAL A 268 -14.12 -0.13 -1.57
N THR A 269 -14.06 -0.15 -2.90
CA THR A 269 -14.08 -1.39 -3.69
C THR A 269 -12.82 -1.50 -4.52
N PHE A 270 -12.08 -2.58 -4.33
CA PHE A 270 -10.96 -2.97 -5.18
C PHE A 270 -11.51 -3.88 -6.28
N ALA A 271 -11.57 -3.36 -7.54
CA ALA A 271 -12.24 -4.05 -8.64
C ALA A 271 -11.58 -5.39 -9.00
N GLY A 272 -10.27 -5.46 -8.91
CA GLY A 272 -9.50 -6.70 -9.02
C GLY A 272 -9.49 -7.37 -10.40
N SER A 273 -8.38 -8.03 -10.66
CA SER A 273 -8.22 -8.99 -11.77
C SER A 273 -7.30 -10.11 -11.31
N ALA A 274 -7.63 -11.35 -11.63
CA ALA A 274 -6.82 -12.53 -11.24
C ALA A 274 -5.37 -12.52 -11.79
N SER A 275 -5.07 -11.63 -12.73
CA SER A 275 -3.73 -11.47 -13.34
C SER A 275 -2.90 -10.34 -12.74
N ASN A 276 -3.51 -9.43 -11.95
CA ASN A 276 -2.87 -8.20 -11.52
C ASN A 276 -2.47 -8.26 -10.05
N ASP A 277 -1.38 -7.56 -9.74
CA ASP A 277 -0.89 -7.31 -8.39
C ASP A 277 -1.26 -5.89 -7.97
N LEU A 278 -1.58 -5.67 -6.67
CA LEU A 278 -1.83 -4.36 -6.08
C LEU A 278 -1.10 -4.23 -4.75
N THR A 279 -0.43 -3.10 -4.55
CA THR A 279 0.11 -2.69 -3.25
C THR A 279 -0.60 -1.45 -2.76
N VAL A 280 -1.19 -1.53 -1.57
CA VAL A 280 -1.78 -0.41 -0.85
C VAL A 280 -0.83 -0.02 0.26
N CYS A 281 -0.21 1.16 0.13
CA CYS A 281 0.80 1.63 1.06
C CYS A 281 0.19 1.99 2.42
N LYS A 282 1.03 2.00 3.45
CA LYS A 282 0.65 2.41 4.80
C LYS A 282 0.00 3.80 4.77
N THR A 283 -0.95 4.05 5.64
CA THR A 283 -1.71 5.32 5.75
C THR A 283 -2.57 5.71 4.54
N ALA A 284 -2.64 4.88 3.49
CA ALA A 284 -3.42 5.22 2.28
C ALA A 284 -4.92 5.36 2.57
N LEU A 285 -5.46 4.51 3.46
CA LEU A 285 -6.88 4.42 3.83
C LEU A 285 -7.07 4.44 5.35
N GLN A 286 -6.13 5.01 6.09
CA GLN A 286 -6.15 5.15 7.55
C GLN A 286 -6.99 6.36 7.99
N ASP A 287 -7.49 6.32 9.23
CA ASP A 287 -8.20 7.42 9.87
C ASP A 287 -9.45 7.89 9.09
N LEU A 288 -10.25 6.93 8.56
CA LEU A 288 -11.47 7.17 7.82
C LEU A 288 -12.70 6.96 8.71
N PRO A 289 -13.25 8.03 9.31
CA PRO A 289 -14.30 7.90 10.33
C PRO A 289 -15.64 7.37 9.81
N ALA A 290 -15.94 7.55 8.52
CA ALA A 290 -17.20 7.07 7.93
C ALA A 290 -17.08 5.69 7.27
N LEU A 291 -15.87 5.12 7.14
CA LEU A 291 -15.67 3.86 6.41
C LEU A 291 -16.41 2.72 7.08
N LYS A 292 -17.36 2.11 6.36
CA LYS A 292 -18.22 1.01 6.81
C LYS A 292 -17.84 -0.31 6.20
N SER A 293 -17.49 -0.29 4.91
CA SER A 293 -17.20 -1.51 4.18
C SER A 293 -16.04 -1.39 3.21
N VAL A 294 -15.28 -2.48 3.11
CA VAL A 294 -14.26 -2.70 2.10
C VAL A 294 -14.62 -3.94 1.31
N THR A 295 -14.63 -3.85 -0.02
CA THR A 295 -14.85 -5.00 -0.91
C THR A 295 -13.60 -5.26 -1.72
N ILE A 296 -13.09 -6.48 -1.64
CA ILE A 296 -11.89 -6.94 -2.32
C ILE A 296 -12.32 -8.00 -3.33
N ASN A 297 -12.21 -7.70 -4.62
CA ASN A 297 -12.38 -8.69 -5.67
C ASN A 297 -11.08 -9.48 -5.87
N LYS A 298 -11.10 -10.50 -6.75
CA LYS A 298 -9.96 -11.40 -6.93
C LYS A 298 -8.79 -10.65 -7.59
N TYR A 299 -7.63 -10.66 -6.94
CA TYR A 299 -6.33 -10.26 -7.48
C TYR A 299 -5.42 -11.50 -7.60
N LYS A 300 -4.34 -11.39 -8.37
CA LYS A 300 -3.25 -12.36 -8.30
C LYS A 300 -2.58 -12.24 -6.92
N ASN A 301 -2.14 -11.02 -6.57
CA ASN A 301 -1.70 -10.67 -5.23
C ASN A 301 -2.17 -9.26 -4.88
N ILE A 302 -2.70 -9.07 -3.67
CA ILE A 302 -2.98 -7.76 -3.10
C ILE A 302 -2.26 -7.66 -1.76
N ASN A 303 -1.46 -6.60 -1.60
CA ASN A 303 -0.68 -6.34 -0.40
C ASN A 303 -1.16 -5.05 0.27
N PHE A 304 -1.87 -5.19 1.37
CA PHE A 304 -2.18 -4.08 2.27
C PHE A 304 -1.04 -3.93 3.26
N GLN A 305 -0.30 -2.83 3.19
CA GLN A 305 0.79 -2.56 4.10
C GLN A 305 0.30 -2.27 5.53
N GLU A 306 1.25 -2.04 6.44
CA GLU A 306 0.98 -1.74 7.85
C GLU A 306 -0.02 -0.59 8.03
N ASN A 307 -0.96 -0.74 8.97
CA ASN A 307 -1.96 0.24 9.36
C ASN A 307 -2.90 0.73 8.25
N THR A 308 -3.02 0.04 7.12
CA THR A 308 -3.76 0.53 5.93
C THR A 308 -5.18 0.98 6.27
N PHE A 309 -5.93 0.24 7.09
CA PHE A 309 -7.30 0.56 7.53
C PHE A 309 -7.39 0.87 9.03
N ALA A 310 -6.27 1.18 9.68
CA ALA A 310 -6.27 1.47 11.11
C ALA A 310 -7.12 2.71 11.44
N ASN A 311 -7.70 2.73 12.64
CA ASN A 311 -8.50 3.84 13.14
C ASN A 311 -9.73 4.19 12.27
N CYS A 312 -10.38 3.19 11.68
CA CYS A 312 -11.65 3.34 10.97
C CYS A 312 -12.80 2.87 11.88
N PRO A 313 -13.36 3.74 12.75
CA PRO A 313 -14.23 3.33 13.87
C PRO A 313 -15.59 2.78 13.42
N ASN A 314 -15.97 2.93 12.17
CA ASN A 314 -17.21 2.41 11.62
C ASN A 314 -17.00 1.22 10.67
N LEU A 315 -15.76 0.77 10.44
CA LEU A 315 -15.47 -0.36 9.56
C LEU A 315 -15.90 -1.68 10.23
N THR A 316 -17.04 -2.20 9.78
CA THR A 316 -17.63 -3.45 10.28
C THR A 316 -17.53 -4.59 9.29
N THR A 317 -17.35 -4.30 8.01
CA THR A 317 -17.48 -5.29 6.94
C THR A 317 -16.29 -5.27 6.00
N VAL A 318 -15.66 -6.45 5.82
CA VAL A 318 -14.68 -6.69 4.75
C VAL A 318 -15.18 -7.86 3.92
N ASN A 319 -15.50 -7.59 2.66
CA ASN A 319 -15.98 -8.59 1.71
C ASN A 319 -14.79 -9.10 0.88
N TYR A 320 -14.52 -10.39 1.00
CA TYR A 320 -13.51 -11.09 0.23
C TYR A 320 -14.10 -11.75 -1.02
N PRO A 321 -13.29 -12.11 -2.02
CA PRO A 321 -13.73 -12.96 -3.14
C PRO A 321 -14.38 -14.23 -2.62
N LYS A 322 -15.37 -14.73 -3.33
CA LYS A 322 -16.13 -15.93 -2.93
C LYS A 322 -16.01 -17.04 -3.97
N ALA A 323 -15.99 -18.27 -3.49
CA ALA A 323 -16.15 -19.47 -4.32
C ALA A 323 -17.28 -20.33 -3.74
N THR A 324 -17.88 -21.19 -4.58
CA THR A 324 -18.91 -22.14 -4.14
C THR A 324 -18.33 -23.54 -4.19
N TYR A 325 -18.41 -24.25 -3.06
CA TYR A 325 -17.99 -25.64 -2.94
C TYR A 325 -19.09 -26.45 -2.27
N ASN A 326 -19.53 -27.54 -2.89
CA ASN A 326 -20.61 -28.40 -2.41
C ASN A 326 -21.86 -27.60 -1.96
N GLY A 327 -22.24 -26.57 -2.74
CA GLY A 327 -23.37 -25.70 -2.42
C GLY A 327 -23.15 -24.68 -1.31
N LYS A 328 -21.98 -24.66 -0.66
CA LYS A 328 -21.59 -23.66 0.35
C LYS A 328 -20.74 -22.56 -0.27
N VAL A 329 -21.04 -21.31 0.06
CA VAL A 329 -20.27 -20.14 -0.35
C VAL A 329 -19.16 -19.89 0.67
N ILE A 330 -17.90 -19.87 0.21
CA ILE A 330 -16.70 -19.63 1.02
C ILE A 330 -15.96 -18.37 0.55
N ASN A 331 -15.25 -17.69 1.45
CA ASN A 331 -14.35 -16.58 1.09
C ASN A 331 -13.03 -17.16 0.54
N VAL A 332 -12.44 -16.48 -0.43
CA VAL A 332 -11.12 -16.83 -1.01
C VAL A 332 -10.11 -15.79 -0.57
N LEU A 333 -9.15 -16.20 0.25
CA LEU A 333 -8.12 -15.30 0.81
C LEU A 333 -6.75 -15.45 0.12
N ASP A 334 -6.64 -16.36 -0.84
CA ASP A 334 -5.40 -16.57 -1.58
C ASP A 334 -4.97 -15.31 -2.32
N GLY A 335 -3.66 -15.00 -2.24
CA GLY A 335 -3.10 -13.77 -2.80
C GLY A 335 -3.38 -12.48 -1.98
N ILE A 336 -4.02 -12.57 -0.80
CA ILE A 336 -4.26 -11.40 0.06
C ILE A 336 -3.23 -11.35 1.18
N ALA A 337 -2.37 -10.34 1.17
CA ALA A 337 -1.43 -10.06 2.25
C ALA A 337 -1.89 -8.85 3.08
N LEU A 338 -1.97 -9.02 4.39
CA LEU A 338 -2.34 -7.98 5.34
C LEU A 338 -1.14 -7.62 6.21
N GLY A 339 -0.72 -6.37 6.19
CA GLY A 339 0.35 -5.85 7.05
C GLY A 339 -0.04 -5.79 8.53
N ASN A 340 0.95 -5.57 9.39
CA ASN A 340 0.72 -5.42 10.82
C ASN A 340 -0.31 -4.33 11.11
N ASN A 341 -1.20 -4.59 12.06
CA ASN A 341 -2.21 -3.61 12.51
C ASN A 341 -3.14 -3.10 11.38
N CYS A 342 -3.28 -3.84 10.26
CA CYS A 342 -4.02 -3.40 9.09
C CYS A 342 -5.45 -2.92 9.44
N PHE A 343 -6.11 -3.57 10.41
CA PHE A 343 -7.46 -3.23 10.89
C PHE A 343 -7.48 -2.75 12.35
N LEU A 344 -6.36 -2.27 12.89
CA LEU A 344 -6.27 -1.85 14.29
C LEU A 344 -7.33 -0.76 14.60
N ASN A 345 -7.97 -0.86 15.77
CA ASN A 345 -9.02 0.06 16.22
C ASN A 345 -10.23 0.14 15.28
N THR A 346 -10.61 -0.97 14.67
CA THR A 346 -11.86 -1.08 13.89
C THR A 346 -12.83 -2.07 14.55
N PRO A 347 -14.16 -1.88 14.41
CA PRO A 347 -15.14 -2.89 14.82
C PRO A 347 -14.99 -4.22 14.06
N TYR A 348 -14.55 -4.17 12.81
CA TYR A 348 -14.21 -5.39 12.05
C TYR A 348 -13.16 -6.21 12.79
N TYR A 349 -12.10 -5.55 13.25
CA TYR A 349 -11.05 -6.18 14.06
C TYR A 349 -11.61 -6.78 15.35
N THR A 350 -12.35 -5.97 16.13
CA THR A 350 -12.93 -6.41 17.41
C THR A 350 -13.89 -7.59 17.21
N ASN A 351 -14.78 -7.52 16.23
CA ASN A 351 -15.81 -8.52 16.01
C ASN A 351 -15.28 -9.84 15.40
N ASN A 352 -14.22 -9.77 14.61
CA ASN A 352 -13.68 -10.95 13.91
C ASN A 352 -12.39 -11.49 14.53
N CYS A 353 -11.70 -10.68 15.34
CA CYS A 353 -10.41 -11.04 15.91
C CYS A 353 -10.45 -11.28 17.43
N THR A 354 -11.47 -10.79 18.14
CA THR A 354 -11.58 -10.91 19.60
C THR A 354 -12.74 -11.79 20.08
N SER A 355 -13.78 -12.01 19.26
CA SER A 355 -14.88 -12.88 19.61
C SER A 355 -14.57 -14.32 19.18
N GLY A 356 -14.11 -15.14 20.11
CA GLY A 356 -13.80 -16.58 19.93
C GLY A 356 -14.98 -17.48 19.52
N VAL A 357 -15.81 -17.05 18.59
CA VAL A 357 -16.90 -17.87 18.04
C VAL A 357 -16.48 -18.37 16.66
N TYR A 358 -15.59 -19.36 16.66
CA TYR A 358 -15.39 -20.18 15.47
C TYR A 358 -16.13 -21.51 15.64
N PRO A 359 -16.84 -22.00 14.59
CA PRO A 359 -17.42 -23.34 14.64
C PRO A 359 -16.30 -24.36 14.94
N SER A 360 -16.62 -25.35 15.75
CA SER A 360 -15.73 -26.42 16.16
C SER A 360 -15.01 -27.04 14.96
N LEU A 361 -13.80 -26.61 14.69
CA LEU A 361 -12.96 -27.19 13.68
C LEU A 361 -12.17 -28.36 14.25
N VAL A 362 -12.16 -29.40 13.47
CA VAL A 362 -11.59 -30.71 13.69
C VAL A 362 -10.46 -30.79 14.74
N ASN A 363 -10.71 -31.60 15.77
CA ASN A 363 -9.85 -31.94 16.90
C ASN A 363 -8.49 -32.51 16.46
N ARG A 364 -7.51 -31.66 16.17
CA ARG A 364 -6.13 -32.10 15.95
C ARG A 364 -5.19 -31.21 16.78
N GLY A 365 -4.74 -31.74 17.89
CA GLY A 365 -3.83 -31.09 18.84
C GLY A 365 -4.54 -30.46 20.05
N SER A 366 -3.83 -30.35 21.17
CA SER A 366 -4.33 -29.81 22.43
C SER A 366 -4.48 -28.29 22.46
N ALA A 367 -3.76 -27.54 21.61
CA ALA A 367 -3.95 -26.10 21.42
C ALA A 367 -4.89 -25.83 20.25
N LYS A 368 -6.18 -25.95 20.47
CA LYS A 368 -7.22 -26.00 19.44
C LYS A 368 -7.39 -24.74 18.59
N ASN A 369 -6.92 -23.58 19.02
CA ASN A 369 -7.07 -22.33 18.29
C ASN A 369 -5.90 -21.39 18.63
N CYS A 370 -5.12 -21.01 17.64
CA CYS A 370 -4.13 -19.95 17.78
C CYS A 370 -4.82 -18.58 17.72
N THR A 371 -5.56 -18.26 18.79
CA THR A 371 -6.34 -17.01 18.94
C THR A 371 -6.16 -16.46 20.35
N GLY A 372 -6.53 -15.19 20.57
CA GLY A 372 -6.44 -14.57 21.88
C GLY A 372 -5.02 -14.40 22.39
N LYS A 373 -4.84 -14.47 23.70
CA LYS A 373 -3.52 -14.34 24.36
C LYS A 373 -2.83 -15.69 24.46
N GLN A 374 -1.68 -15.82 23.79
CA GLN A 374 -0.84 -17.02 23.79
C GLN A 374 0.47 -16.73 24.51
N LEU A 375 0.85 -17.60 25.44
CA LEU A 375 2.16 -17.57 26.07
C LEU A 375 3.10 -18.51 25.33
N VAL A 376 4.32 -18.05 25.07
CA VAL A 376 5.38 -18.92 24.53
C VAL A 376 6.56 -18.89 25.51
N VAL A 377 6.76 -20.02 26.17
CA VAL A 377 7.79 -20.21 27.20
C VAL A 377 9.04 -20.80 26.55
N SER A 378 10.17 -20.12 26.68
CA SER A 378 11.47 -20.63 26.29
C SER A 378 12.05 -21.48 27.43
N VAL A 379 12.34 -22.74 27.15
CA VAL A 379 12.95 -23.65 28.12
C VAL A 379 14.33 -24.07 27.63
N PHE A 380 15.36 -23.77 28.41
CA PHE A 380 16.75 -24.11 28.12
C PHE A 380 17.18 -25.26 29.01
N LEU A 381 17.58 -26.36 28.41
CA LEU A 381 17.95 -27.56 29.15
C LEU A 381 19.48 -27.74 29.18
N ASN A 382 20.07 -27.61 30.35
CA ASN A 382 21.44 -28.05 30.61
C ASN A 382 21.44 -29.57 30.89
N ALA A 383 22.25 -30.31 30.16
CA ALA A 383 22.32 -31.78 30.29
C ALA A 383 23.68 -32.32 29.90
N THR A 384 23.98 -33.55 30.31
CA THR A 384 25.10 -34.31 29.77
C THR A 384 24.62 -35.11 28.56
N ILE A 385 25.05 -34.74 27.37
CA ILE A 385 24.60 -35.37 26.11
C ILE A 385 25.73 -36.22 25.55
N ASN A 386 25.49 -37.52 25.39
CA ASN A 386 26.48 -38.51 24.97
C ASN A 386 27.82 -38.38 25.72
N GLY A 387 27.77 -38.13 27.04
CA GLY A 387 28.93 -38.01 27.91
C GLY A 387 29.57 -36.59 27.95
N THR A 388 29.07 -35.62 27.20
CA THR A 388 29.60 -34.25 27.20
C THR A 388 28.59 -33.30 27.88
N ASN A 389 29.07 -32.52 28.86
CA ASN A 389 28.24 -31.48 29.48
C ASN A 389 27.94 -30.37 28.51
N GLN A 390 26.67 -30.06 28.35
CA GLN A 390 26.15 -28.95 27.55
C GLN A 390 25.47 -27.96 28.49
N THR A 391 25.79 -26.67 28.33
CA THR A 391 25.24 -25.58 29.15
C THR A 391 24.95 -24.36 28.27
N TRP A 392 23.88 -23.66 28.60
CA TRP A 392 23.50 -22.44 27.92
C TRP A 392 24.11 -21.20 28.60
N SER A 393 24.73 -20.32 27.84
CA SER A 393 25.13 -18.99 28.30
C SER A 393 23.96 -17.98 28.17
N ASP A 394 24.04 -16.88 28.95
CA ASP A 394 23.05 -15.81 28.88
C ASP A 394 22.94 -15.19 27.48
N SER A 395 24.07 -15.11 26.76
CA SER A 395 24.09 -14.59 25.37
C SER A 395 23.34 -15.51 24.41
N GLU A 396 23.56 -16.82 24.49
CA GLU A 396 22.87 -17.81 23.67
C GLU A 396 21.37 -17.83 23.97
N MET A 397 20.99 -17.83 25.24
CA MET A 397 19.59 -17.75 25.64
C MET A 397 18.92 -16.48 25.12
N THR A 398 19.62 -15.35 25.15
CA THR A 398 19.13 -14.07 24.62
C THR A 398 18.89 -14.16 23.12
N ASP A 399 19.83 -14.72 22.36
CA ASP A 399 19.68 -14.92 20.90
C ASP A 399 18.49 -15.82 20.57
N LYS A 400 18.35 -16.95 21.27
CA LYS A 400 17.22 -17.87 21.06
C LYS A 400 15.87 -17.23 21.42
N ASN A 401 15.80 -16.47 22.52
CA ASN A 401 14.60 -15.71 22.87
C ASN A 401 14.23 -14.69 21.77
N GLN A 402 15.21 -14.04 21.14
CA GLN A 402 14.98 -13.16 20.00
C GLN A 402 14.44 -13.93 18.78
N GLN A 403 14.91 -15.15 18.55
CA GLN A 403 14.37 -16.00 17.48
C GLN A 403 12.92 -16.42 17.75
N VAL A 404 12.58 -16.78 19.00
CA VAL A 404 11.18 -17.05 19.42
C VAL A 404 10.30 -15.82 19.19
N LYS A 405 10.79 -14.63 19.56
CA LYS A 405 10.06 -13.38 19.30
C LYS A 405 9.80 -13.18 17.80
N THR A 406 10.80 -13.36 16.97
CA THR A 406 10.67 -13.22 15.50
C THR A 406 9.64 -14.22 14.95
N ALA A 407 9.65 -15.47 15.41
CA ALA A 407 8.69 -16.50 15.03
C ALA A 407 7.25 -16.12 15.43
N THR A 408 7.05 -15.70 16.67
CA THR A 408 5.73 -15.32 17.18
C THR A 408 5.19 -14.05 16.51
N ASP A 409 6.05 -13.07 16.23
CA ASP A 409 5.69 -11.88 15.46
C ASP A 409 5.25 -12.24 14.02
N TYR A 410 5.93 -13.21 13.40
CA TYR A 410 5.52 -13.71 12.10
C TYR A 410 4.15 -14.41 12.15
N ILE A 411 3.93 -15.34 13.11
CA ILE A 411 2.64 -16.04 13.26
C ILE A 411 1.52 -15.03 13.50
N ARG A 412 1.74 -14.03 14.36
CA ARG A 412 0.79 -12.94 14.59
C ARG A 412 0.44 -12.20 13.30
N THR A 413 1.45 -11.87 12.49
CA THR A 413 1.27 -11.18 11.21
C THR A 413 0.46 -12.02 10.22
N GLN A 414 0.72 -13.31 10.15
CA GLN A 414 -0.06 -14.22 9.30
C GLN A 414 -1.50 -14.39 9.84
N GLY A 415 -1.69 -14.46 11.15
CA GLY A 415 -3.03 -14.49 11.76
C GLY A 415 -3.89 -13.29 11.35
N ILE A 416 -3.32 -12.10 11.37
CA ILE A 416 -4.00 -10.86 10.91
C ILE A 416 -4.46 -10.99 9.45
N ARG A 417 -3.68 -11.62 8.59
CA ARG A 417 -4.03 -11.88 7.18
C ARG A 417 -5.39 -12.61 7.04
N TYR A 418 -5.72 -13.45 8.02
CA TYR A 418 -6.98 -14.21 8.06
C TYR A 418 -8.03 -13.57 8.99
N GLY A 419 -7.82 -12.30 9.40
CA GLY A 419 -8.74 -11.58 10.26
C GLY A 419 -8.67 -12.02 11.74
N ASN A 420 -7.60 -12.75 12.13
CA ASN A 420 -7.42 -13.19 13.51
C ASN A 420 -6.28 -12.41 14.18
N TYR A 421 -6.50 -12.08 15.44
CA TYR A 421 -5.47 -11.49 16.28
C TYR A 421 -4.98 -12.50 17.31
N VAL A 422 -3.67 -12.74 17.28
CA VAL A 422 -2.98 -13.53 18.28
C VAL A 422 -2.03 -12.61 19.02
N ASN A 423 -2.23 -12.47 20.32
CA ASN A 423 -1.34 -11.70 21.17
C ASN A 423 -0.34 -12.65 21.82
N PHE A 424 0.89 -12.66 21.30
CA PHE A 424 1.97 -13.46 21.89
C PHE A 424 2.69 -12.67 22.98
N GLU A 425 2.81 -13.32 24.16
CA GLU A 425 3.73 -12.94 25.22
C GLU A 425 4.81 -14.01 25.30
N ASN A 426 6.06 -13.62 25.23
CA ASN A 426 7.23 -14.50 25.22
C ASN A 426 8.37 -13.92 26.09
N ALA A 427 9.49 -14.61 26.18
CA ALA A 427 10.61 -14.23 27.06
C ALA A 427 11.15 -12.80 26.81
N ASN A 428 11.05 -12.26 25.59
CA ASN A 428 11.46 -10.89 25.30
C ASN A 428 10.45 -9.82 25.76
N THR A 429 9.18 -10.17 25.91
CA THR A 429 8.14 -9.28 26.45
C THR A 429 7.96 -9.49 27.95
N ASN A 430 8.30 -10.67 28.47
CA ASN A 430 8.19 -11.06 29.86
C ASN A 430 9.29 -12.07 30.21
N SER A 431 10.31 -11.63 30.92
CA SER A 431 11.46 -12.47 31.29
C SER A 431 11.11 -13.72 32.13
N ASN A 432 9.94 -13.69 32.82
CA ASN A 432 9.44 -14.86 33.56
C ASN A 432 9.02 -16.03 32.65
N LEU A 433 8.91 -15.82 31.33
CA LEU A 433 8.63 -16.85 30.34
C LEU A 433 9.92 -17.48 29.75
N SER A 434 11.05 -17.38 30.46
CA SER A 434 12.30 -18.04 30.16
C SER A 434 12.72 -18.90 31.37
N LEU A 435 12.96 -20.17 31.16
CA LEU A 435 13.37 -21.14 32.19
C LEU A 435 14.67 -21.81 31.80
N LEU A 436 15.69 -21.68 32.63
CA LEU A 436 16.91 -22.47 32.55
C LEU A 436 16.82 -23.68 33.52
N ILE A 437 16.75 -24.88 32.98
CA ILE A 437 16.77 -26.11 33.76
C ILE A 437 18.26 -26.51 33.98
N PRO A 438 18.76 -26.52 35.22
CA PRO A 438 20.14 -26.89 35.50
C PRO A 438 20.39 -28.37 35.22
N ASN A 439 21.66 -28.73 34.97
CA ASN A 439 22.07 -30.15 34.82
C ASN A 439 22.14 -30.87 36.18
N ASN A 440 20.99 -31.22 36.72
CA ASN A 440 20.87 -31.99 37.93
C ASN A 440 20.96 -33.50 37.64
N ASN A 441 22.13 -33.99 37.14
CA ASN A 441 22.33 -35.36 36.67
C ASN A 441 21.38 -35.79 35.53
N ILE A 442 21.07 -34.86 34.63
CA ILE A 442 20.31 -35.13 33.40
C ILE A 442 21.29 -35.64 32.34
N SER A 443 21.14 -36.90 31.94
CA SER A 443 21.92 -37.50 30.85
C SER A 443 20.99 -37.84 29.69
N ILE A 444 21.35 -37.40 28.49
CA ILE A 444 20.61 -37.67 27.26
C ILE A 444 21.47 -38.50 26.33
N THR A 445 20.96 -39.62 25.87
CA THR A 445 21.57 -40.42 24.82
C THR A 445 20.81 -40.17 23.53
N VAL A 446 21.48 -39.54 22.55
CA VAL A 446 20.93 -39.32 21.23
C VAL A 446 21.23 -40.53 20.36
N PRO A 447 20.22 -41.29 19.92
CA PRO A 447 20.46 -42.47 19.09
C PRO A 447 20.90 -42.10 17.69
N SER A 448 21.70 -42.95 17.06
CA SER A 448 22.10 -42.82 15.65
C SER A 448 20.92 -42.97 14.68
N SER A 449 19.86 -43.67 15.11
CA SER A 449 18.57 -43.77 14.44
C SER A 449 17.54 -42.91 15.17
N ASN A 450 17.14 -42.01 14.59
CA ASN A 450 16.34 -40.79 14.72
C ASN A 450 14.95 -40.84 15.39
N THR A 451 14.60 -41.74 16.30
CA THR A 451 13.18 -41.88 16.67
C THR A 451 12.80 -41.52 18.10
N ILE A 452 13.67 -41.69 19.09
CA ILE A 452 13.34 -41.33 20.49
C ILE A 452 14.64 -41.00 21.26
N TRP A 453 14.67 -39.86 21.94
CA TRP A 453 15.77 -39.52 22.84
C TRP A 453 15.55 -40.20 24.19
N ASN A 454 16.50 -41.03 24.62
CA ASN A 454 16.47 -41.64 25.93
C ASN A 454 17.06 -40.68 26.94
N ILE A 455 16.30 -40.35 27.96
CA ILE A 455 16.75 -39.49 29.05
C ILE A 455 16.88 -40.27 30.32
N THR A 456 18.01 -40.12 30.99
CA THR A 456 18.25 -40.65 32.31
C THR A 456 18.43 -39.48 33.27
N VAL A 457 17.65 -39.46 34.33
CA VAL A 457 17.74 -38.46 35.39
C VAL A 457 17.97 -39.19 36.71
N ASN A 458 19.07 -38.88 37.41
CA ASN A 458 19.48 -39.54 38.64
C ASN A 458 19.52 -41.07 38.50
N GLY A 459 20.03 -41.58 37.38
CA GLY A 459 20.14 -43.01 37.11
C GLY A 459 18.82 -43.71 36.70
N THR A 460 17.70 -42.98 36.63
CA THR A 460 16.38 -43.51 36.23
C THR A 460 16.03 -43.09 34.81
N SER A 461 15.75 -44.05 33.94
CA SER A 461 15.29 -43.79 32.58
C SER A 461 13.84 -43.27 32.58
N LYS A 462 13.57 -42.17 31.86
CA LYS A 462 12.24 -41.63 31.67
C LYS A 462 12.12 -40.93 30.31
N SER A 463 10.89 -40.65 29.89
CA SER A 463 10.67 -39.85 28.67
C SER A 463 11.05 -38.40 28.92
N LEU A 464 11.48 -37.71 27.86
CA LEU A 464 11.74 -36.26 27.88
C LEU A 464 10.50 -35.49 28.37
N GLN A 465 9.31 -35.85 27.89
CA GLN A 465 8.05 -35.27 28.29
C GLN A 465 7.81 -35.40 29.81
N THR A 466 8.03 -36.59 30.38
CA THR A 466 7.87 -36.79 31.82
C THR A 466 8.84 -35.92 32.62
N MET A 467 10.11 -35.87 32.20
CA MET A 467 11.12 -35.03 32.84
C MET A 467 10.76 -33.55 32.78
N LEU A 468 10.37 -33.04 31.59
CA LEU A 468 9.97 -31.65 31.43
C LEU A 468 8.74 -31.31 32.29
N ARG A 469 7.74 -32.19 32.37
CA ARG A 469 6.57 -31.99 33.22
C ARG A 469 6.97 -31.84 34.69
N GLU A 470 7.83 -32.70 35.19
CA GLU A 470 8.34 -32.63 36.56
C GLU A 470 9.09 -31.30 36.81
N GLN A 471 9.94 -30.89 35.86
CA GLN A 471 10.69 -29.62 35.98
C GLN A 471 9.75 -28.42 35.93
N LEU A 472 8.82 -28.35 34.98
CA LEU A 472 7.85 -27.28 34.90
C LEU A 472 6.99 -27.17 36.15
N GLN A 473 6.62 -28.32 36.76
CA GLN A 473 5.91 -28.36 38.03
C GLN A 473 6.79 -27.80 39.16
N THR A 474 8.06 -28.18 39.23
CA THR A 474 9.01 -27.70 40.23
C THR A 474 9.20 -26.19 40.17
N TYR A 475 9.21 -25.60 38.97
CA TYR A 475 9.37 -24.16 38.77
C TYR A 475 8.06 -23.41 38.67
N ASN A 476 6.90 -24.05 38.95
CA ASN A 476 5.56 -23.45 38.90
C ASN A 476 5.18 -22.89 37.52
N MET A 477 5.66 -23.55 36.46
CA MET A 477 5.45 -23.15 35.06
C MET A 477 4.54 -24.10 34.29
N MET A 478 3.62 -24.79 34.97
CA MET A 478 2.61 -25.64 34.33
C MET A 478 1.59 -24.82 33.56
N PRO A 479 1.00 -25.32 32.45
CA PRO A 479 0.06 -24.57 31.62
C PRO A 479 -1.08 -23.91 32.38
N ASP A 480 -1.76 -24.65 33.24
CA ASP A 480 -2.90 -24.12 34.01
C ASP A 480 -2.50 -23.00 34.96
N THR A 481 -1.30 -23.11 35.56
CA THR A 481 -0.72 -22.07 36.41
C THR A 481 -0.46 -20.80 35.62
N LEU A 482 0.19 -20.92 34.47
CA LEU A 482 0.53 -19.77 33.63
C LEU A 482 -0.72 -19.15 32.99
N LYS A 483 -1.67 -19.97 32.51
CA LYS A 483 -2.95 -19.48 31.99
C LYS A 483 -3.69 -18.64 33.04
N SER A 484 -3.74 -19.12 34.28
CA SER A 484 -4.38 -18.41 35.38
C SER A 484 -3.61 -17.11 35.74
N GLN A 485 -2.29 -17.20 35.88
CA GLN A 485 -1.44 -16.08 36.30
C GLN A 485 -1.45 -14.92 35.28
N TYR A 486 -1.44 -15.22 34.00
CA TYR A 486 -1.31 -14.23 32.91
C TYR A 486 -2.62 -13.98 32.14
N SER A 487 -3.72 -14.60 32.55
CA SER A 487 -5.03 -14.55 31.84
C SER A 487 -4.86 -14.89 30.35
N ALA A 488 -4.20 -16.02 30.08
CA ALA A 488 -3.87 -16.47 28.73
C ALA A 488 -4.80 -17.60 28.25
N ASP A 489 -5.03 -17.66 26.96
CA ASP A 489 -5.88 -18.67 26.31
C ASP A 489 -5.10 -19.96 26.00
N GLY A 490 -3.77 -19.85 25.78
CA GLY A 490 -2.92 -20.99 25.50
C GLY A 490 -1.48 -20.80 26.01
N VAL A 491 -0.78 -21.92 26.16
CA VAL A 491 0.65 -21.96 26.53
C VAL A 491 1.35 -22.96 25.63
N SER A 492 2.41 -22.51 24.97
CA SER A 492 3.33 -23.36 24.21
C SER A 492 4.74 -23.24 24.78
N TYR A 493 5.51 -24.30 24.68
CA TYR A 493 6.88 -24.34 25.16
C TYR A 493 7.80 -24.62 23.99
N VAL A 494 8.86 -23.82 23.86
CA VAL A 494 9.98 -24.07 22.96
C VAL A 494 11.17 -24.53 23.81
N VAL A 495 11.51 -25.80 23.70
CA VAL A 495 12.57 -26.41 24.51
C VAL A 495 13.84 -26.48 23.68
N PHE A 496 14.89 -25.84 24.15
CA PHE A 496 16.21 -25.82 23.51
C PHE A 496 17.16 -26.78 24.22
N ILE A 497 17.80 -27.63 23.41
CA ILE A 497 18.80 -28.59 23.85
C ILE A 497 20.04 -28.41 22.97
N GLU A 498 21.17 -28.06 23.56
CA GLU A 498 22.42 -27.94 22.81
C GLU A 498 23.07 -29.31 22.61
N TYR A 499 23.48 -29.62 21.38
CA TYR A 499 24.16 -30.86 21.05
C TYR A 499 25.24 -30.63 19.98
N ASN A 500 26.51 -30.97 20.32
CA ASN A 500 27.67 -30.77 19.44
C ASN A 500 27.81 -29.35 18.85
N GLY A 501 27.55 -28.31 19.68
CA GLY A 501 27.59 -26.92 19.23
C GLY A 501 26.44 -26.53 18.29
N ARG A 502 25.35 -27.30 18.28
CA ARG A 502 24.12 -27.04 17.56
C ARG A 502 22.95 -27.17 18.50
N SER A 503 22.02 -26.23 18.42
CA SER A 503 20.82 -26.30 19.22
C SER A 503 19.79 -27.19 18.52
N SER A 504 19.15 -28.04 19.30
CA SER A 504 17.94 -28.75 18.89
C SER A 504 16.74 -28.15 19.59
N MET A 505 15.63 -28.18 18.95
CA MET A 505 14.42 -27.53 19.43
C MET A 505 13.25 -28.50 19.45
N MET A 506 12.38 -28.32 20.42
CA MET A 506 11.13 -29.05 20.54
C MET A 506 10.03 -28.08 20.91
N CYS A 507 8.90 -28.15 20.21
CA CYS A 507 7.71 -27.43 20.59
C CYS A 507 6.69 -28.32 21.26
N LEU A 508 6.10 -27.82 22.33
CA LEU A 508 5.11 -28.52 23.16
C LEU A 508 3.89 -27.62 23.32
N SER A 509 2.70 -28.21 23.21
CA SER A 509 1.44 -27.54 23.57
C SER A 509 0.81 -28.29 24.74
N ASP A 510 0.42 -27.55 25.78
CA ASP A 510 -0.15 -28.13 27.00
C ASP A 510 0.64 -29.37 27.52
N ILE A 511 1.98 -29.40 27.25
CA ILE A 511 2.96 -30.44 27.58
C ILE A 511 2.88 -31.72 26.73
N ASP A 512 2.05 -31.77 25.72
CA ASP A 512 2.12 -32.84 24.72
C ASP A 512 3.15 -32.50 23.66
N ILE A 513 4.02 -33.46 23.33
CA ILE A 513 5.04 -33.30 22.27
C ILE A 513 4.29 -33.30 20.94
N VAL A 514 4.33 -32.17 20.25
CA VAL A 514 3.71 -32.04 18.93
C VAL A 514 4.73 -32.28 17.82
N SER A 515 5.96 -31.81 18.01
CA SER A 515 7.05 -32.04 17.07
C SER A 515 8.40 -31.97 17.71
N LEU A 516 9.40 -32.58 17.06
CA LEU A 516 10.80 -32.62 17.47
C LEU A 516 11.68 -32.25 16.28
N VAL A 517 12.34 -31.09 16.35
CA VAL A 517 13.37 -30.74 15.38
C VAL A 517 14.66 -31.44 15.71
N ARG A 518 15.19 -32.18 14.75
CA ARG A 518 16.46 -32.90 14.88
C ARG A 518 17.62 -31.97 14.58
N PRO A 519 18.81 -32.23 15.20
CA PRO A 519 20.03 -31.56 14.77
C PRO A 519 20.33 -31.94 13.32
N GLY A 520 20.06 -31.03 12.40
CA GLY A 520 20.41 -31.19 10.98
C GLY A 520 21.89 -30.96 10.71
N ASN A 521 22.33 -31.28 9.49
CA ASN A 521 23.70 -31.04 9.05
C ASN A 521 24.04 -29.57 8.76
N SER A 522 23.12 -28.63 8.98
CA SER A 522 23.30 -27.20 8.71
C SER A 522 22.85 -26.34 9.87
N ALA A 523 23.52 -25.21 10.10
CA ALA A 523 23.14 -24.16 11.07
C ALA A 523 21.76 -23.51 10.82
N ALA A 524 21.04 -23.96 9.79
CA ALA A 524 19.73 -23.43 9.40
C ALA A 524 18.56 -24.01 10.21
N ASP A 525 18.78 -25.07 10.99
CA ASP A 525 17.68 -25.78 11.68
C ASP A 525 17.14 -25.05 12.91
N ASP A 526 17.88 -24.08 13.46
CA ASP A 526 17.51 -23.28 14.64
C ASP A 526 17.10 -21.84 14.32
N THR A 527 16.57 -21.60 13.14
CA THR A 527 16.13 -20.26 12.74
C THR A 527 14.72 -19.97 13.24
N ALA A 528 14.37 -18.68 13.31
CA ALA A 528 12.99 -18.26 13.58
C ALA A 528 11.95 -18.95 12.67
N ARG A 529 12.36 -19.36 11.47
CA ARG A 529 11.55 -20.16 10.54
C ARG A 529 11.22 -21.55 11.09
N SER A 530 12.21 -22.27 11.59
CA SER A 530 12.00 -23.61 12.19
C SER A 530 11.12 -23.50 13.45
N ILE A 531 11.34 -22.49 14.28
CA ILE A 531 10.48 -22.21 15.45
C ILE A 531 9.04 -21.93 15.01
N THR A 532 8.85 -21.11 13.96
CA THR A 532 7.52 -20.81 13.41
C THR A 532 6.83 -22.08 12.93
N HIS A 533 7.53 -22.91 12.15
CA HIS A 533 7.01 -24.17 11.63
C HIS A 533 6.53 -25.09 12.77
N GLU A 534 7.35 -25.30 13.77
CA GLU A 534 7.04 -26.17 14.89
C GLU A 534 5.94 -25.60 15.81
N LEU A 535 5.92 -24.28 16.03
CA LEU A 535 4.82 -23.64 16.75
C LEU A 535 3.49 -23.77 16.01
N MET A 536 3.50 -23.71 14.68
CA MET A 536 2.27 -23.92 13.89
C MET A 536 1.71 -25.34 14.10
N HIS A 537 2.57 -26.37 14.27
CA HIS A 537 2.11 -27.70 14.68
C HIS A 537 1.45 -27.69 16.05
N CYS A 538 1.96 -26.94 17.02
CA CYS A 538 1.33 -26.77 18.32
C CYS A 538 -0.12 -26.26 18.22
N TYR A 539 -0.42 -25.50 17.17
CA TYR A 539 -1.76 -24.95 16.91
C TYR A 539 -2.59 -25.81 15.95
N GLY A 540 -2.09 -26.95 15.51
CA GLY A 540 -2.84 -27.91 14.71
C GLY A 540 -2.54 -27.93 13.22
N ALA A 541 -1.61 -27.12 12.73
CA ALA A 541 -1.22 -27.17 11.32
C ALA A 541 -0.46 -28.48 11.02
N PRO A 542 -0.86 -29.29 10.04
CA PRO A 542 -0.12 -30.49 9.65
C PRO A 542 1.02 -30.15 8.69
N ASP A 543 2.02 -31.03 8.62
CA ASP A 543 2.97 -31.02 7.52
C ASP A 543 2.29 -31.29 6.18
N ILE A 544 2.68 -30.56 5.15
CA ILE A 544 2.17 -30.71 3.79
C ILE A 544 3.20 -31.31 2.82
N TYR A 545 4.15 -32.07 3.32
CA TYR A 545 5.14 -32.77 2.49
C TYR A 545 4.89 -34.26 2.32
N GLY A 546 3.78 -34.79 2.71
CA GLY A 546 3.50 -36.23 2.60
C GLY A 546 2.95 -36.62 1.23
N ASP A 547 3.44 -37.68 0.64
CA ASP A 547 2.88 -38.47 -0.48
C ASP A 547 2.20 -37.67 -1.61
N SER A 548 0.93 -37.97 -1.92
CA SER A 548 0.18 -37.34 -3.00
C SER A 548 -0.12 -35.84 -2.77
N VAL A 549 -0.18 -35.44 -1.50
CA VAL A 549 -0.40 -34.04 -1.09
C VAL A 549 0.83 -33.20 -1.37
N ALA A 550 2.03 -33.77 -1.24
CA ALA A 550 3.28 -33.05 -1.51
C ALA A 550 3.39 -32.55 -2.94
N ALA A 551 2.92 -33.32 -3.92
CA ALA A 551 2.94 -32.92 -5.33
C ALA A 551 2.04 -31.71 -5.56
N TYR A 552 0.84 -31.69 -4.99
CA TYR A 552 -0.09 -30.55 -5.07
C TYR A 552 0.48 -29.32 -4.37
N SER A 553 1.00 -29.46 -3.14
CA SER A 553 1.57 -28.35 -2.39
C SER A 553 2.81 -27.75 -3.07
N GLN A 554 3.60 -28.57 -3.81
CA GLN A 554 4.75 -28.10 -4.58
C GLN A 554 4.38 -27.11 -5.68
N VAL A 555 3.22 -27.27 -6.29
CA VAL A 555 2.76 -26.38 -7.34
C VAL A 555 2.07 -25.14 -6.77
N LYS A 556 1.20 -25.32 -5.77
CA LYS A 556 0.33 -24.25 -5.29
C LYS A 556 0.91 -23.42 -4.16
N TYR A 557 1.60 -24.08 -3.21
CA TYR A 557 2.10 -23.44 -1.98
C TYR A 557 3.63 -23.46 -1.88
N TYR A 558 4.30 -23.10 -2.96
CA TYR A 558 5.76 -23.15 -3.04
C TYR A 558 6.47 -22.40 -1.91
N TYR A 559 5.93 -21.29 -1.45
CA TYR A 559 6.48 -20.43 -0.39
C TYR A 559 5.78 -20.60 0.97
N ASP A 560 5.04 -21.68 1.19
CA ASP A 560 4.39 -21.90 2.47
C ASP A 560 5.37 -22.35 3.55
N ILE A 561 5.19 -21.82 4.79
CA ILE A 561 6.05 -22.13 5.94
C ILE A 561 6.03 -23.61 6.31
N MET A 562 4.91 -24.30 6.08
CA MET A 562 4.75 -25.73 6.41
C MET A 562 5.38 -26.66 5.36
N ARG A 563 5.96 -26.13 4.30
CA ARG A 563 6.45 -26.94 3.18
C ARG A 563 7.94 -26.76 2.87
N VAL A 564 8.52 -25.58 2.99
CA VAL A 564 9.80 -25.24 2.37
C VAL A 564 10.91 -25.04 3.40
N ALA A 565 12.03 -25.78 3.25
CA ALA A 565 13.26 -25.58 4.00
C ALA A 565 14.22 -24.63 3.26
N GLY A 566 14.99 -23.83 3.98
CA GLY A 566 16.08 -23.01 3.41
C GLY A 566 15.68 -21.66 2.81
N ILE A 567 14.41 -21.24 2.91
CA ILE A 567 13.94 -19.91 2.45
C ILE A 567 13.80 -18.96 3.66
N SER A 568 14.10 -17.69 3.46
CA SER A 568 13.93 -16.66 4.51
C SER A 568 12.47 -16.58 4.99
N LEU A 569 12.27 -16.44 6.30
CA LEU A 569 10.95 -16.32 6.92
C LEU A 569 10.10 -15.22 6.27
N ASN A 570 10.69 -14.08 5.92
CA ASN A 570 9.98 -12.97 5.31
C ASN A 570 9.43 -13.25 3.89
N SER A 571 9.92 -14.32 3.25
CA SER A 571 9.49 -14.75 1.92
C SER A 571 8.45 -15.87 1.95
N LEU A 572 8.08 -16.33 3.14
CA LEU A 572 7.14 -17.43 3.34
C LEU A 572 5.76 -16.91 3.74
N ASN A 573 4.73 -17.75 3.59
CA ASN A 573 3.36 -17.46 4.02
C ASN A 573 2.76 -18.69 4.69
N VAL A 574 1.73 -18.47 5.50
CA VAL A 574 0.82 -19.53 5.94
C VAL A 574 -0.26 -19.64 4.87
N ASN A 575 -0.44 -20.81 4.29
CA ASN A 575 -1.49 -21.04 3.31
C ASN A 575 -2.89 -21.13 3.94
N THR A 576 -3.92 -21.11 3.13
CA THR A 576 -5.32 -21.17 3.59
C THR A 576 -5.61 -22.45 4.37
N TYR A 577 -5.02 -23.59 3.94
CA TYR A 577 -5.21 -24.87 4.62
C TYR A 577 -4.60 -24.87 6.02
N ALA A 578 -3.36 -24.44 6.16
CA ALA A 578 -2.72 -24.34 7.47
C ALA A 578 -3.45 -23.35 8.39
N ALA A 579 -3.90 -22.20 7.87
CA ALA A 579 -4.70 -21.24 8.61
C ALA A 579 -6.05 -21.81 9.04
N TYR A 580 -6.69 -22.63 8.21
CA TYR A 580 -7.93 -23.34 8.56
C TYR A 580 -7.69 -24.31 9.73
N CYS A 581 -6.63 -25.10 9.67
CA CYS A 581 -6.30 -26.08 10.71
C CYS A 581 -5.98 -25.45 12.08
N VAL A 582 -5.41 -24.25 12.09
CA VAL A 582 -5.12 -23.52 13.35
C VAL A 582 -6.27 -22.60 13.80
N GLY A 583 -7.40 -22.64 13.13
CA GLY A 583 -8.60 -21.89 13.51
C GLY A 583 -8.59 -20.39 13.11
N TRP A 584 -7.71 -19.98 12.20
CA TRP A 584 -7.65 -18.57 11.75
C TRP A 584 -8.67 -18.22 10.67
N THR A 585 -9.21 -19.21 10.00
CA THR A 585 -10.27 -19.03 9.02
C THR A 585 -11.27 -20.17 9.06
N ASN A 586 -12.52 -19.87 8.78
CA ASN A 586 -13.56 -20.87 8.52
C ASN A 586 -13.73 -21.14 7.02
N THR A 587 -12.78 -20.69 6.21
CA THR A 587 -12.82 -20.78 4.77
C THR A 587 -11.65 -21.62 4.27
N LEU A 588 -11.92 -22.41 3.26
CA LEU A 588 -10.97 -23.30 2.60
C LEU A 588 -11.10 -23.09 1.10
N LEU A 589 -10.00 -23.05 0.36
CA LEU A 589 -10.08 -23.04 -1.09
C LEU A 589 -10.69 -24.34 -1.59
N THR A 590 -11.50 -24.27 -2.64
CA THR A 590 -12.19 -25.45 -3.22
C THR A 590 -11.19 -26.55 -3.58
N GLU A 591 -10.06 -26.17 -4.17
CA GLU A 591 -9.02 -27.11 -4.56
C GLU A 591 -8.30 -27.71 -3.35
N ASP A 592 -8.16 -26.95 -2.24
CA ASP A 592 -7.58 -27.46 -1.00
C ASP A 592 -8.49 -28.50 -0.37
N ALA A 593 -9.81 -28.25 -0.36
CA ALA A 593 -10.77 -29.19 0.17
C ALA A 593 -10.73 -30.53 -0.58
N VAL A 594 -10.57 -30.50 -1.90
CA VAL A 594 -10.42 -31.72 -2.71
C VAL A 594 -9.08 -32.40 -2.48
N ALA A 595 -7.98 -31.62 -2.46
CA ALA A 595 -6.63 -32.18 -2.34
C ALA A 595 -6.36 -32.86 -0.99
N TYR A 596 -7.02 -32.36 0.09
CA TYR A 596 -6.83 -32.86 1.46
C TYR A 596 -7.99 -33.75 1.96
N ASP A 597 -8.91 -34.13 1.07
CA ASP A 597 -10.05 -35.03 1.35
C ASP A 597 -10.88 -34.64 2.59
N PHE A 598 -11.24 -33.37 2.67
CA PHE A 598 -12.20 -32.86 3.65
C PHE A 598 -13.65 -32.96 3.12
N SER A 599 -14.06 -34.18 2.78
CA SER A 599 -15.45 -34.45 2.37
C SER A 599 -16.42 -34.52 3.56
#